data_46f8b5b04bb858780243da377892f78f
#
_entry.id   46f8b5b04bb858780243da377892f78f
#
_cell.length_a   1.000
_cell.length_b   1.000
_cell.length_c   1.000
_cell.angle_alpha   90.00
_cell.angle_beta   90.00
_cell.angle_gamma   90.00
#
_symmetry.space_group_name_H-M   'P 1'
#
loop_
_entity.id
_entity.type
_entity.pdbx_description
1 polymer ?
#
loop_
_entity_poly.entity_id
_entity_poly.type
_entity_poly.pdbx_seq_one_letter_code
_entity_poly.pdbx_strand_id
1 'polypeptide(L)'
;MRKFLNLDKKGACRKNKCPFFYCNRMEKFELHILGCGSALPTTRHFPTSQVLNVRDKLYMIDCGEGAQLQFRKSRLKFSRLNHIFISHLHGDHCFGLLGLISTLNLLGRTAELHIYSPVGLEQLLQPMLDFFNHQMTYKVIFHEFETKGSLLIYEDRSITVTTIPLRHRMPCCGFIFAEKPRPSHIVREMIDFYQVPLYELNRIKNGADYVTPDGEVIPNSRLTRPSDLPRRYAYCSDTCYLPHLVSQLKGVDLLFHEATFVNADAPRAKETFHTTAGQAAQLARDAEVKSLLIGHFSARYEDESCLLEEARSVFPHTRLAQETLCVQVGETFFQA
;
A
#
# COMPACT_ATOMS: atom_id res chain seq x y z
N MET A 1 5.82 -12.58 -58.53
CA MET A 1 7.27 -12.59 -58.17
C MET A 1 7.39 -12.72 -56.65
N ARG A 2 7.75 -13.91 -56.20
CA ARG A 2 7.96 -14.21 -54.74
C ARG A 2 9.38 -13.79 -54.38
N LYS A 3 9.53 -12.96 -53.30
CA LYS A 3 10.83 -12.76 -52.65
C LYS A 3 10.88 -13.59 -51.37
N PHE A 4 11.82 -14.52 -51.37
CA PHE A 4 12.14 -15.43 -50.27
C PHE A 4 12.76 -14.68 -49.10
N LEU A 5 12.27 -14.96 -47.92
CA LEU A 5 12.92 -14.64 -46.66
C LEU A 5 13.94 -15.74 -46.34
N ASN A 6 15.20 -15.37 -46.27
CA ASN A 6 16.29 -16.25 -45.77
C ASN A 6 16.21 -16.27 -44.23
N LEU A 7 15.89 -17.41 -43.67
CA LEU A 7 16.01 -17.74 -42.26
C LEU A 7 17.32 -18.48 -42.03
N ASP A 8 18.19 -17.95 -41.21
CA ASP A 8 19.37 -18.63 -40.70
C ASP A 8 18.98 -19.75 -39.73
N LYS A 9 19.67 -20.91 -39.86
CA LYS A 9 19.44 -22.20 -39.15
C LYS A 9 19.69 -22.15 -37.62
N LYS A 10 19.70 -21.03 -36.95
CA LYS A 10 19.93 -20.89 -35.49
C LYS A 10 18.99 -19.94 -34.74
N GLY A 11 17.81 -19.65 -35.21
CA GLY A 11 16.71 -19.06 -34.41
C GLY A 11 17.05 -17.91 -33.42
N ALA A 12 18.19 -17.25 -33.55
CA ALA A 12 18.60 -16.18 -32.67
C ALA A 12 18.30 -14.82 -33.30
N CYS A 13 17.26 -14.17 -32.80
CA CYS A 13 16.95 -12.76 -33.10
C CYS A 13 18.14 -11.88 -32.71
N ARG A 14 18.88 -11.36 -33.70
CA ARG A 14 19.92 -10.34 -33.44
C ARG A 14 19.25 -9.14 -32.82
N LYS A 15 19.67 -8.78 -31.60
CA LYS A 15 19.33 -7.55 -30.90
C LYS A 15 19.74 -6.34 -31.75
N ASN A 16 18.88 -5.87 -32.63
CA ASN A 16 19.01 -4.53 -33.17
C ASN A 16 18.77 -3.55 -31.99
N LYS A 17 19.78 -2.73 -31.73
CA LYS A 17 19.72 -1.62 -30.77
C LYS A 17 18.56 -0.70 -31.17
N CYS A 18 17.39 -0.88 -30.54
CA CYS A 18 16.36 0.16 -30.53
C CYS A 18 16.96 1.39 -29.82
N PRO A 19 16.77 2.61 -30.39
CA PRO A 19 17.16 3.81 -29.70
C PRO A 19 16.39 3.87 -28.38
N PHE A 20 17.09 4.25 -27.33
CA PHE A 20 16.67 4.32 -25.93
C PHE A 20 15.28 4.95 -25.74
N PHE A 21 14.24 4.15 -25.75
CA PHE A 21 13.07 4.45 -24.92
C PHE A 21 13.48 4.05 -23.50
N TYR A 22 13.88 5.03 -22.71
CA TYR A 22 13.84 4.93 -21.26
C TYR A 22 12.36 4.71 -20.91
N CYS A 23 11.96 3.45 -20.81
CA CYS A 23 10.74 3.10 -20.10
C CYS A 23 10.99 3.55 -18.65
N ASN A 24 10.46 4.70 -18.30
CA ASN A 24 10.44 5.20 -16.93
C ASN A 24 9.57 4.22 -16.15
N ARG A 25 10.18 3.12 -15.69
CA ARG A 25 9.49 2.12 -14.87
C ARG A 25 9.27 2.81 -13.54
N MET A 26 8.03 3.30 -13.32
CA MET A 26 7.65 3.81 -12.00
C MET A 26 8.12 2.84 -10.95
N GLU A 27 8.77 3.35 -9.89
CA GLU A 27 9.19 2.48 -8.81
C GLU A 27 7.98 1.82 -8.17
N LYS A 28 8.17 0.61 -7.63
CA LYS A 28 7.12 -0.17 -7.00
C LYS A 28 6.53 0.59 -5.82
N PHE A 29 5.25 0.82 -5.89
CA PHE A 29 4.36 1.15 -4.79
C PHE A 29 3.06 0.40 -5.07
N GLU A 30 3.06 -0.89 -4.75
CA GLU A 30 2.03 -1.85 -5.12
C GLU A 30 1.24 -2.25 -3.87
N LEU A 31 -0.08 -2.32 -4.00
CA LEU A 31 -0.98 -2.86 -3.00
C LEU A 31 -1.37 -4.29 -3.40
N HIS A 32 -1.15 -5.24 -2.51
CA HIS A 32 -1.57 -6.63 -2.63
C HIS A 32 -2.70 -6.91 -1.63
N ILE A 33 -3.84 -7.41 -2.10
CA ILE A 33 -4.97 -7.80 -1.25
C ILE A 33 -4.80 -9.27 -0.87
N LEU A 34 -4.76 -9.55 0.41
CA LEU A 34 -4.67 -10.90 0.98
C LEU A 34 -6.03 -11.39 1.49
N GLY A 35 -6.89 -10.47 1.93
CA GLY A 35 -8.25 -10.73 2.37
C GLY A 35 -9.07 -9.44 2.32
N CYS A 36 -10.34 -9.56 2.00
CA CYS A 36 -11.27 -8.44 1.82
C CYS A 36 -12.67 -8.71 2.38
N GLY A 37 -12.86 -9.82 3.11
CA GLY A 37 -14.08 -10.13 3.84
C GLY A 37 -14.13 -9.45 5.21
N SER A 38 -15.33 -9.34 5.78
CA SER A 38 -15.60 -8.87 7.14
C SER A 38 -15.45 -10.01 8.17
N ALA A 39 -15.92 -9.78 9.41
CA ALA A 39 -15.72 -10.66 10.56
C ALA A 39 -16.27 -12.09 10.39
N LEU A 40 -17.37 -12.30 9.65
CA LEU A 40 -17.93 -13.62 9.46
C LEU A 40 -17.16 -14.37 8.37
N PRO A 41 -16.43 -15.47 8.69
CA PRO A 41 -15.70 -16.25 7.70
C PRO A 41 -16.61 -16.78 6.59
N THR A 42 -16.15 -16.71 5.35
CA THR A 42 -16.83 -17.27 4.18
C THR A 42 -15.87 -18.15 3.39
N THR A 43 -16.39 -18.94 2.46
CA THR A 43 -15.55 -19.71 1.52
C THR A 43 -15.00 -18.86 0.38
N ARG A 44 -15.49 -17.62 0.21
CA ARG A 44 -15.15 -16.72 -0.90
C ARG A 44 -14.03 -15.76 -0.54
N HIS A 45 -14.08 -15.20 0.67
CA HIS A 45 -13.14 -14.19 1.12
C HIS A 45 -12.47 -14.56 2.44
N PHE A 46 -11.21 -14.24 2.54
CA PHE A 46 -10.47 -14.24 3.79
C PHE A 46 -10.72 -12.94 4.55
N PRO A 47 -10.63 -12.95 5.90
CA PRO A 47 -10.67 -11.75 6.70
C PRO A 47 -9.62 -10.73 6.27
N THR A 48 -9.86 -9.47 6.62
CA THR A 48 -9.10 -8.32 6.13
C THR A 48 -7.59 -8.44 6.35
N SER A 49 -6.83 -8.33 5.27
CA SER A 49 -5.38 -8.22 5.29
C SER A 49 -4.86 -7.69 3.96
N GLN A 50 -3.88 -6.80 4.01
CA GLN A 50 -3.26 -6.18 2.84
C GLN A 50 -1.75 -6.09 3.02
N VAL A 51 -1.02 -6.00 1.90
CA VAL A 51 0.43 -5.74 1.92
C VAL A 51 0.79 -4.67 0.90
N LEU A 52 1.43 -3.61 1.38
CA LEU A 52 2.09 -2.64 0.52
C LEU A 52 3.53 -3.08 0.23
N ASN A 53 3.90 -3.06 -1.04
CA ASN A 53 5.27 -3.24 -1.51
C ASN A 53 5.81 -1.89 -1.96
N VAL A 54 6.63 -1.26 -1.14
CA VAL A 54 7.28 0.01 -1.48
C VAL A 54 8.76 -0.26 -1.70
N ARG A 55 9.20 -0.23 -2.97
CA ARG A 55 10.60 -0.46 -3.35
C ARG A 55 11.18 -1.76 -2.75
N ASP A 56 10.38 -2.83 -2.84
CA ASP A 56 10.73 -4.15 -2.32
C ASP A 56 10.80 -4.27 -0.77
N LYS A 57 10.38 -3.26 -0.01
CA LYS A 57 10.02 -3.37 1.40
C LYS A 57 8.53 -3.66 1.52
N LEU A 58 8.18 -4.60 2.38
CA LEU A 58 6.79 -5.02 2.59
C LEU A 58 6.27 -4.48 3.92
N TYR A 59 5.08 -3.90 3.87
CA TYR A 59 4.34 -3.36 5.00
C TYR A 59 2.97 -4.02 5.00
N MET A 60 2.66 -4.81 6.03
CA MET A 60 1.36 -5.46 6.16
C MET A 60 0.39 -4.55 6.90
N ILE A 61 -0.85 -4.51 6.48
CA ILE A 61 -1.94 -3.78 7.12
C ILE A 61 -3.02 -4.79 7.44
N ASP A 62 -3.31 -4.93 8.72
CA ASP A 62 -4.12 -5.96 9.31
C ASP A 62 -3.65 -7.39 8.96
N CYS A 63 -3.94 -8.32 9.83
CA CYS A 63 -3.53 -9.71 9.69
C CYS A 63 -4.66 -10.63 10.15
N GLY A 64 -5.72 -10.72 9.35
CA GLY A 64 -6.82 -11.63 9.58
C GLY A 64 -6.41 -13.08 9.45
N GLU A 65 -7.28 -13.99 9.85
CA GLU A 65 -7.04 -15.42 9.78
C GLU A 65 -6.73 -15.86 8.34
N GLY A 66 -5.72 -16.71 8.17
CA GLY A 66 -5.28 -17.19 6.86
C GLY A 66 -4.40 -16.22 6.06
N ALA A 67 -4.11 -15.01 6.56
CA ALA A 67 -3.27 -14.02 5.89
C ALA A 67 -1.89 -14.58 5.47
N GLN A 68 -1.27 -15.44 6.29
CA GLN A 68 0.00 -16.10 5.96
C GLN A 68 -0.08 -17.01 4.72
N LEU A 69 -1.21 -17.68 4.49
CA LEU A 69 -1.43 -18.52 3.32
C LEU A 69 -1.60 -17.66 2.07
N GLN A 70 -2.37 -16.58 2.18
CA GLN A 70 -2.58 -15.63 1.08
C GLN A 70 -1.30 -14.87 0.74
N PHE A 71 -0.49 -14.51 1.74
CA PHE A 71 0.85 -13.94 1.54
C PHE A 71 1.73 -14.87 0.67
N ARG A 72 1.66 -16.18 0.92
CA ARG A 72 2.35 -17.20 0.15
C ARG A 72 1.82 -17.33 -1.28
N LYS A 73 0.48 -17.36 -1.45
CA LYS A 73 -0.18 -17.41 -2.76
C LYS A 73 0.18 -16.19 -3.61
N SER A 74 0.28 -15.01 -3.01
CA SER A 74 0.71 -13.77 -3.66
C SER A 74 2.21 -13.73 -3.99
N ARG A 75 2.97 -14.78 -3.70
CA ARG A 75 4.41 -14.93 -3.96
C ARG A 75 5.27 -13.80 -3.35
N LEU A 76 4.78 -13.19 -2.28
CA LEU A 76 5.51 -12.19 -1.52
C LEU A 76 6.64 -12.84 -0.72
N LYS A 77 7.75 -12.13 -0.52
CA LYS A 77 8.92 -12.65 0.20
C LYS A 77 8.80 -12.36 1.69
N PHE A 78 8.61 -13.36 2.53
CA PHE A 78 8.53 -13.22 3.99
C PHE A 78 9.72 -12.48 4.62
N SER A 79 10.93 -12.66 4.07
CA SER A 79 12.13 -11.97 4.55
C SER A 79 12.12 -10.45 4.36
N ARG A 80 11.19 -9.91 3.55
CA ARG A 80 11.03 -8.47 3.32
C ARG A 80 9.93 -7.83 4.17
N LEU A 81 9.16 -8.63 4.92
CA LEU A 81 8.10 -8.17 5.81
C LEU A 81 8.70 -7.89 7.19
N ASN A 82 8.90 -6.63 7.53
CA ASN A 82 9.45 -6.21 8.82
C ASN A 82 8.48 -5.36 9.64
N HIS A 83 7.40 -4.88 9.04
CA HIS A 83 6.46 -3.96 9.69
C HIS A 83 5.03 -4.41 9.43
N ILE A 84 4.24 -4.50 10.50
CA ILE A 84 2.80 -4.82 10.48
C ILE A 84 2.05 -3.70 11.19
N PHE A 85 0.97 -3.21 10.60
CA PHE A 85 0.13 -2.14 11.13
C PHE A 85 -1.27 -2.69 11.36
N ILE A 86 -1.74 -2.68 12.60
CA ILE A 86 -3.06 -3.18 13.00
C ILE A 86 -3.98 -2.00 13.26
N SER A 87 -5.09 -1.96 12.54
CA SER A 87 -6.06 -0.87 12.62
C SER A 87 -6.87 -0.87 13.91
N HIS A 88 -7.27 -2.07 14.36
CA HIS A 88 -7.98 -2.30 15.61
C HIS A 88 -7.93 -3.77 16.03
N LEU A 89 -8.40 -4.09 17.24
CA LEU A 89 -8.21 -5.40 17.86
C LEU A 89 -9.42 -6.36 17.70
N HIS A 90 -10.26 -6.20 16.66
CA HIS A 90 -11.18 -7.27 16.30
C HIS A 90 -10.44 -8.46 15.70
N GLY A 91 -10.98 -9.66 15.90
CA GLY A 91 -10.32 -10.89 15.50
C GLY A 91 -10.02 -11.01 14.00
N ASP A 92 -10.94 -10.57 13.16
CA ASP A 92 -10.78 -10.56 11.70
C ASP A 92 -9.67 -9.62 11.19
N HIS A 93 -9.09 -8.79 12.07
CA HIS A 93 -7.95 -7.93 11.77
C HIS A 93 -6.63 -8.37 12.41
N CYS A 94 -6.66 -9.29 13.42
CA CYS A 94 -5.45 -9.64 14.15
C CYS A 94 -5.24 -11.14 14.44
N PHE A 95 -6.25 -12.02 14.28
CA PHE A 95 -6.10 -13.45 14.63
C PHE A 95 -5.06 -14.19 13.80
N GLY A 96 -4.69 -13.71 12.62
CA GLY A 96 -3.63 -14.27 11.80
C GLY A 96 -2.21 -14.04 12.32
N LEU A 97 -2.03 -13.08 13.26
CA LEU A 97 -0.70 -12.69 13.76
C LEU A 97 0.08 -13.83 14.37
N LEU A 98 -0.53 -14.59 15.28
CA LEU A 98 0.15 -15.71 15.96
C LEU A 98 0.67 -16.74 14.95
N GLY A 99 -0.16 -17.11 13.97
CA GLY A 99 0.21 -18.05 12.93
C GLY A 99 1.30 -17.51 12.00
N LEU A 100 1.23 -16.21 11.64
CA LEU A 100 2.24 -15.54 10.82
C LEU A 100 3.60 -15.48 11.55
N ILE A 101 3.60 -15.04 12.81
CA ILE A 101 4.82 -14.94 13.64
C ILE A 101 5.49 -16.32 13.80
N SER A 102 4.69 -17.36 14.09
CA SER A 102 5.18 -18.75 14.16
C SER A 102 5.76 -19.21 12.81
N THR A 103 5.10 -18.88 11.70
CA THR A 103 5.60 -19.21 10.35
C THR A 103 6.94 -18.52 10.05
N LEU A 104 7.09 -17.25 10.43
CA LEU A 104 8.35 -16.52 10.26
C LEU A 104 9.48 -17.15 11.07
N ASN A 105 9.19 -17.65 12.30
CA ASN A 105 10.14 -18.36 13.14
C ASN A 105 10.59 -19.68 12.48
N LEU A 106 9.64 -20.48 12.00
CA LEU A 106 9.91 -21.74 11.29
C LEU A 106 10.74 -21.53 9.99
N LEU A 107 10.62 -20.37 9.36
CA LEU A 107 11.41 -19.99 8.19
C LEU A 107 12.82 -19.47 8.56
N GLY A 108 13.19 -19.51 9.84
CA GLY A 108 14.52 -19.11 10.31
C GLY A 108 14.76 -17.60 10.28
N ARG A 109 13.72 -16.78 10.49
CA ARG A 109 13.86 -15.33 10.57
C ARG A 109 14.78 -14.95 11.75
N THR A 110 15.70 -14.01 11.51
CA THR A 110 16.57 -13.43 12.56
C THR A 110 16.37 -11.92 12.74
N ALA A 111 15.80 -11.25 11.75
CA ALA A 111 15.53 -9.81 11.81
C ALA A 111 14.30 -9.52 12.69
N GLU A 112 14.32 -8.42 13.42
CA GLU A 112 13.18 -7.96 14.23
C GLU A 112 11.90 -7.78 13.41
N LEU A 113 10.76 -8.04 14.02
CA LEU A 113 9.44 -7.78 13.47
C LEU A 113 8.77 -6.69 14.31
N HIS A 114 8.41 -5.59 13.67
CA HIS A 114 7.78 -4.45 14.34
C HIS A 114 6.27 -4.48 14.08
N ILE A 115 5.47 -4.43 15.15
CA ILE A 115 4.00 -4.41 15.09
C ILE A 115 3.51 -3.10 15.69
N TYR A 116 2.83 -2.30 14.88
CA TYR A 116 2.20 -1.03 15.25
C TYR A 116 0.72 -1.26 15.46
N SER A 117 0.20 -0.98 16.65
CA SER A 117 -1.19 -1.31 16.99
C SER A 117 -1.79 -0.35 18.01
N PRO A 118 -3.13 -0.29 18.12
CA PRO A 118 -3.76 0.24 19.30
C PRO A 118 -3.28 -0.47 20.57
N VAL A 119 -3.35 0.25 21.70
CA VAL A 119 -2.97 -0.28 23.03
C VAL A 119 -3.75 -1.54 23.36
N GLY A 120 -3.03 -2.56 23.89
CA GLY A 120 -3.58 -3.83 24.38
C GLY A 120 -3.19 -5.06 23.56
N LEU A 121 -2.63 -4.92 22.37
CA LEU A 121 -2.24 -6.06 21.53
C LEU A 121 -1.08 -6.86 22.16
N GLU A 122 -0.06 -6.18 22.70
CA GLU A 122 1.07 -6.83 23.36
C GLU A 122 0.60 -7.68 24.54
N GLN A 123 -0.27 -7.13 25.38
CA GLN A 123 -0.84 -7.86 26.53
C GLN A 123 -1.59 -9.11 26.10
N LEU A 124 -2.26 -9.11 24.95
CA LEU A 124 -3.00 -10.26 24.43
C LEU A 124 -2.07 -11.28 23.76
N LEU A 125 -1.10 -10.83 23.00
CA LEU A 125 -0.33 -11.68 22.09
C LEU A 125 0.93 -12.26 22.78
N GLN A 126 1.61 -11.50 23.65
CA GLN A 126 2.86 -11.92 24.27
C GLN A 126 2.74 -13.23 25.06
N PRO A 127 1.70 -13.47 25.90
CA PRO A 127 1.54 -14.77 26.59
C PRO A 127 1.37 -15.95 25.63
N MET A 128 0.70 -15.73 24.48
CA MET A 128 0.55 -16.78 23.46
C MET A 128 1.88 -17.06 22.75
N LEU A 129 2.66 -16.03 22.47
CA LEU A 129 3.99 -16.17 21.87
C LEU A 129 4.93 -16.93 22.81
N ASP A 130 4.93 -16.61 24.11
CA ASP A 130 5.72 -17.29 25.12
C ASP A 130 5.33 -18.76 25.26
N PHE A 131 4.05 -19.07 25.18
CA PHE A 131 3.53 -20.43 25.26
C PHE A 131 3.85 -21.27 24.02
N PHE A 132 3.58 -20.76 22.82
CA PHE A 132 3.67 -21.54 21.58
C PHE A 132 5.04 -21.47 20.90
N ASN A 133 5.84 -20.44 21.18
CA ASN A 133 7.10 -20.19 20.49
C ASN A 133 8.29 -20.10 21.47
N HIS A 134 8.52 -21.13 22.28
CA HIS A 134 9.56 -21.17 23.33
C HIS A 134 11.00 -20.87 22.86
N GLN A 135 11.28 -20.97 21.56
CA GLN A 135 12.60 -20.72 20.98
C GLN A 135 12.47 -19.79 19.76
N MET A 136 12.05 -18.54 20.00
CA MET A 136 12.03 -17.53 18.96
C MET A 136 13.45 -17.16 18.54
N THR A 137 13.69 -17.20 17.22
CA THR A 137 14.98 -16.80 16.62
C THR A 137 15.09 -15.30 16.37
N TYR A 138 14.02 -14.56 16.58
CA TYR A 138 13.94 -13.12 16.41
C TYR A 138 13.04 -12.45 17.44
N LYS A 139 13.15 -11.14 17.56
CA LYS A 139 12.31 -10.34 18.47
C LYS A 139 11.08 -9.81 17.75
N VAL A 140 9.93 -9.82 18.43
CA VAL A 140 8.74 -9.06 18.09
C VAL A 140 8.74 -7.80 18.94
N ILE A 141 8.66 -6.64 18.31
CA ILE A 141 8.67 -5.33 18.96
C ILE A 141 7.30 -4.69 18.77
N PHE A 142 6.59 -4.45 19.84
CA PHE A 142 5.30 -3.79 19.83
C PHE A 142 5.46 -2.29 19.97
N HIS A 143 4.78 -1.54 19.09
CA HIS A 143 4.68 -0.08 19.09
C HIS A 143 3.21 0.28 19.26
N GLU A 144 2.76 0.32 20.50
CA GLU A 144 1.37 0.64 20.81
C GLU A 144 1.13 2.14 20.80
N PHE A 145 -0.02 2.56 20.28
CA PHE A 145 -0.41 3.96 20.18
C PHE A 145 -1.89 4.18 20.48
N GLU A 146 -2.24 5.41 20.86
CA GLU A 146 -3.63 5.84 21.00
C GLU A 146 -4.24 6.14 19.62
N THR A 147 -5.48 5.67 19.39
CA THR A 147 -6.17 5.85 18.10
C THR A 147 -6.77 7.24 17.89
N LYS A 148 -6.64 8.12 18.88
CA LYS A 148 -7.18 9.48 18.84
C LYS A 148 -6.23 10.42 18.09
N GLY A 149 -6.79 11.11 17.09
CA GLY A 149 -6.02 12.09 16.32
C GLY A 149 -5.17 11.47 15.20
N SER A 150 -4.39 12.32 14.56
CA SER A 150 -3.50 11.95 13.46
C SER A 150 -2.06 11.94 13.98
N LEU A 151 -1.48 10.75 14.11
CA LEU A 151 -0.15 10.53 14.69
C LEU A 151 0.81 9.98 13.63
N LEU A 152 2.01 10.52 13.54
CA LEU A 152 3.11 9.90 12.80
C LEU A 152 3.63 8.72 13.63
N ILE A 153 3.34 7.48 13.19
CA ILE A 153 3.70 6.25 13.92
C ILE A 153 4.91 5.52 13.35
N TYR A 154 5.26 5.81 12.10
CA TYR A 154 6.42 5.23 11.44
C TYR A 154 7.00 6.18 10.39
N GLU A 155 8.30 6.19 10.29
CA GLU A 155 9.04 6.94 9.27
C GLU A 155 10.34 6.23 8.92
N ASP A 156 10.64 6.15 7.61
CA ASP A 156 11.96 5.73 7.11
C ASP A 156 12.43 6.68 5.98
N ARG A 157 13.44 6.26 5.22
CA ARG A 157 13.95 7.05 4.08
C ARG A 157 12.96 7.15 2.92
N SER A 158 11.97 6.28 2.85
CA SER A 158 11.09 6.10 1.69
C SER A 158 9.69 6.60 1.93
N ILE A 159 9.15 6.35 3.13
CA ILE A 159 7.76 6.63 3.47
C ILE A 159 7.60 7.18 4.89
N THR A 160 6.45 7.78 5.12
CA THR A 160 5.87 8.04 6.43
C THR A 160 4.56 7.27 6.55
N VAL A 161 4.18 6.86 7.79
CA VAL A 161 2.87 6.28 8.10
C VAL A 161 2.22 7.11 9.20
N THR A 162 1.05 7.65 8.88
CA THR A 162 0.26 8.50 9.79
C THR A 162 -1.10 7.87 10.02
N THR A 163 -1.62 7.91 11.25
CA THR A 163 -2.94 7.40 11.58
C THR A 163 -4.06 8.33 11.10
N ILE A 164 -5.22 7.73 10.77
CA ILE A 164 -6.49 8.41 10.49
C ILE A 164 -7.45 8.06 11.62
N PRO A 165 -8.00 9.02 12.40
CA PRO A 165 -8.97 8.71 13.43
C PRO A 165 -10.28 8.22 12.80
N LEU A 166 -10.66 6.98 13.11
CA LEU A 166 -11.89 6.34 12.65
C LEU A 166 -12.86 6.15 13.83
N ARG A 167 -14.08 5.72 13.53
CA ARG A 167 -15.13 5.51 14.54
C ARG A 167 -15.80 4.15 14.36
N HIS A 168 -15.49 3.25 15.25
CA HIS A 168 -16.06 1.91 15.32
C HIS A 168 -16.47 1.57 16.77
N ARG A 169 -16.92 0.34 17.03
CA ARG A 169 -17.33 -0.14 18.38
C ARG A 169 -16.17 -0.20 19.36
N MET A 170 -14.97 -0.35 18.87
CA MET A 170 -13.75 -0.30 19.68
C MET A 170 -12.77 0.74 19.11
N PRO A 171 -11.72 1.11 19.87
CA PRO A 171 -10.69 2.02 19.37
C PRO A 171 -10.11 1.55 18.06
N CYS A 172 -10.22 2.35 17.00
CA CYS A 172 -9.77 2.03 15.66
C CYS A 172 -9.14 3.21 14.96
N CYS A 173 -8.30 2.95 13.99
CA CYS A 173 -7.72 3.95 13.10
C CYS A 173 -7.53 3.38 11.69
N GLY A 174 -7.44 4.27 10.72
CA GLY A 174 -6.88 3.99 9.41
C GLY A 174 -5.42 4.45 9.34
N PHE A 175 -4.83 4.36 8.16
CA PHE A 175 -3.43 4.72 7.91
C PHE A 175 -3.27 5.47 6.60
N ILE A 176 -2.38 6.46 6.56
CA ILE A 176 -1.87 7.05 5.32
C ILE A 176 -0.40 6.67 5.19
N PHE A 177 -0.07 5.96 4.13
CA PHE A 177 1.29 5.67 3.69
C PHE A 177 1.65 6.68 2.61
N ALA A 178 2.59 7.56 2.90
CA ALA A 178 3.01 8.61 1.98
C ALA A 178 4.48 8.45 1.60
N GLU A 179 4.78 8.45 0.29
CA GLU A 179 6.16 8.51 -0.17
C GLU A 179 6.79 9.85 0.21
N LYS A 180 8.07 9.82 0.58
CA LYS A 180 8.85 11.03 0.77
C LYS A 180 9.30 11.61 -0.58
N PRO A 181 9.38 12.93 -0.71
CA PRO A 181 9.96 13.58 -1.88
C PRO A 181 11.36 13.01 -2.18
N ARG A 182 11.66 12.87 -3.45
CA ARG A 182 12.95 12.36 -3.92
C ARG A 182 13.80 13.46 -4.49
N PRO A 183 15.12 13.30 -4.42
CA PRO A 183 16.03 14.13 -5.18
C PRO A 183 15.79 14.00 -6.68
N SER A 184 16.05 15.06 -7.43
CA SER A 184 15.96 15.08 -8.89
C SER A 184 16.81 14.02 -9.57
N HIS A 185 16.39 13.57 -10.74
CA HIS A 185 17.14 12.64 -11.57
C HIS A 185 18.23 13.39 -12.35
N ILE A 186 19.45 12.85 -12.32
CA ILE A 186 20.58 13.39 -13.11
C ILE A 186 20.35 13.13 -14.61
N VAL A 187 20.60 14.14 -15.43
CA VAL A 187 20.71 14.01 -16.89
C VAL A 187 22.16 13.65 -17.22
N ARG A 188 22.41 12.34 -17.39
CA ARG A 188 23.76 11.79 -17.53
C ARG A 188 24.57 12.46 -18.63
N GLU A 189 23.96 12.70 -19.79
CA GLU A 189 24.60 13.34 -20.96
C GLU A 189 25.13 14.74 -20.63
N MET A 190 24.40 15.49 -19.78
CA MET A 190 24.82 16.84 -19.38
C MET A 190 25.93 16.80 -18.33
N ILE A 191 25.89 15.80 -17.43
CA ILE A 191 26.97 15.58 -16.45
C ILE A 191 28.28 15.27 -17.16
N ASP A 192 28.23 14.40 -18.16
CA ASP A 192 29.40 14.01 -18.95
C ASP A 192 29.87 15.20 -19.84
N PHE A 193 28.93 15.97 -20.43
CA PHE A 193 29.26 17.14 -21.25
C PHE A 193 29.99 18.24 -20.46
N TYR A 194 29.48 18.55 -19.26
CA TYR A 194 30.11 19.57 -18.39
C TYR A 194 31.24 19.00 -17.50
N GLN A 195 31.58 17.71 -17.65
CA GLN A 195 32.61 17.01 -16.85
C GLN A 195 32.41 17.19 -15.34
N VAL A 196 31.11 17.13 -14.89
CA VAL A 196 30.75 17.36 -13.49
C VAL A 196 31.37 16.29 -12.59
N PRO A 197 32.13 16.65 -11.55
CA PRO A 197 32.74 15.71 -10.63
C PRO A 197 31.69 14.94 -9.84
N LEU A 198 31.97 13.64 -9.51
CA LEU A 198 31.05 12.77 -8.80
C LEU A 198 30.60 13.30 -7.44
N TYR A 199 31.46 14.03 -6.74
CA TYR A 199 31.15 14.61 -5.43
C TYR A 199 30.10 15.73 -5.49
N GLU A 200 29.90 16.39 -6.65
CA GLU A 200 28.88 17.42 -6.85
C GLU A 200 27.48 16.83 -7.09
N LEU A 201 27.38 15.56 -7.51
CA LEU A 201 26.11 14.97 -7.92
C LEU A 201 25.04 15.02 -6.83
N ASN A 202 25.40 14.84 -5.56
CA ASN A 202 24.42 14.93 -4.47
C ASN A 202 23.88 16.35 -4.28
N ARG A 203 24.73 17.38 -4.42
CA ARG A 203 24.30 18.78 -4.35
C ARG A 203 23.34 19.11 -5.50
N ILE A 204 23.71 18.69 -6.71
CA ILE A 204 22.92 18.90 -7.94
C ILE A 204 21.56 18.18 -7.82
N LYS A 205 21.53 16.93 -7.36
CA LYS A 205 20.27 16.20 -7.12
C LYS A 205 19.33 16.90 -6.14
N ASN A 206 19.90 17.65 -5.19
CA ASN A 206 19.15 18.41 -4.19
C ASN A 206 18.89 19.87 -4.60
N GLY A 207 19.05 20.20 -5.89
CA GLY A 207 18.64 21.49 -6.45
C GLY A 207 19.76 22.52 -6.62
N ALA A 208 21.02 22.20 -6.29
CA ALA A 208 22.13 23.16 -6.47
C ALA A 208 22.53 23.29 -7.95
N ASP A 209 22.88 24.52 -8.37
CA ASP A 209 23.56 24.76 -9.62
C ASP A 209 25.01 24.26 -9.53
N TYR A 210 25.63 24.00 -10.68
CA TYR A 210 27.04 23.64 -10.78
C TYR A 210 27.87 24.82 -11.28
N VAL A 211 28.96 25.09 -10.61
CA VAL A 211 29.94 26.11 -11.05
C VAL A 211 31.13 25.39 -11.62
N THR A 212 31.46 25.66 -12.90
CA THR A 212 32.61 25.08 -13.57
C THR A 212 33.91 25.64 -12.97
N PRO A 213 35.07 25.02 -13.19
CA PRO A 213 36.37 25.58 -12.76
C PRO A 213 36.67 26.98 -13.31
N ASP A 214 36.09 27.31 -14.47
CA ASP A 214 36.27 28.62 -15.13
C ASP A 214 35.24 29.67 -14.63
N GLY A 215 34.40 29.32 -13.65
CA GLY A 215 33.42 30.21 -13.01
C GLY A 215 32.08 30.33 -13.73
N GLU A 216 31.81 29.53 -14.78
CA GLU A 216 30.51 29.49 -15.44
C GLU A 216 29.48 28.77 -14.53
N VAL A 217 28.27 29.37 -14.35
CA VAL A 217 27.19 28.78 -13.57
C VAL A 217 26.29 28.01 -14.49
N ILE A 218 26.22 26.70 -14.30
CA ILE A 218 25.31 25.79 -15.01
C ILE A 218 24.04 25.58 -14.17
N PRO A 219 22.85 26.05 -14.63
CA PRO A 219 21.61 25.93 -13.87
C PRO A 219 21.22 24.46 -13.65
N ASN A 220 20.72 24.17 -12.45
CA ASN A 220 20.24 22.82 -12.05
C ASN A 220 19.27 22.21 -13.06
N SER A 221 18.39 23.02 -13.64
CA SER A 221 17.41 22.60 -14.65
C SER A 221 18.02 22.01 -15.93
N ARG A 222 19.30 22.32 -16.23
CA ARG A 222 20.05 21.68 -17.33
C ARG A 222 20.62 20.33 -16.95
N LEU A 223 20.92 20.12 -15.66
CA LEU A 223 21.64 18.96 -15.14
C LEU A 223 20.70 17.88 -14.58
N THR A 224 19.43 18.24 -14.33
CA THR A 224 18.47 17.37 -13.69
C THR A 224 17.11 17.37 -14.39
N ARG A 225 16.34 16.31 -14.10
CA ARG A 225 14.90 16.24 -14.38
C ARG A 225 14.19 16.06 -13.04
N PRO A 226 12.98 16.64 -12.85
CA PRO A 226 12.17 16.41 -11.66
C PRO A 226 11.99 14.92 -11.40
N SER A 227 11.99 14.55 -10.13
CA SER A 227 11.57 13.20 -9.71
C SER A 227 10.04 13.06 -9.86
N ASP A 228 9.57 11.81 -9.88
CA ASP A 228 8.14 11.53 -9.82
C ASP A 228 7.54 12.14 -8.55
N LEU A 229 6.27 12.58 -8.64
CA LEU A 229 5.54 13.10 -7.48
C LEU A 229 5.35 11.99 -6.44
N PRO A 230 5.51 12.32 -5.14
CA PRO A 230 5.26 11.36 -4.06
C PRO A 230 3.81 10.87 -4.07
N ARG A 231 3.63 9.56 -4.01
CA ARG A 231 2.32 8.93 -4.01
C ARG A 231 1.84 8.67 -2.59
N ARG A 232 0.51 8.65 -2.42
CA ARG A 232 -0.14 8.42 -1.13
C ARG A 232 -1.18 7.31 -1.25
N TYR A 233 -1.09 6.34 -0.35
CA TYR A 233 -2.09 5.31 -0.14
C TYR A 233 -2.77 5.54 1.19
N ALA A 234 -4.12 5.54 1.23
CA ALA A 234 -4.90 5.60 2.46
C ALA A 234 -5.71 4.33 2.64
N TYR A 235 -5.70 3.80 3.87
CA TYR A 235 -6.48 2.66 4.32
C TYR A 235 -7.47 3.12 5.38
N CYS A 236 -8.75 3.09 5.07
CA CYS A 236 -9.85 3.29 6.02
C CYS A 236 -10.48 1.95 6.31
N SER A 237 -10.21 1.44 7.53
CA SER A 237 -10.76 0.21 8.06
C SER A 237 -12.22 0.41 8.52
N ASP A 238 -12.71 -0.44 9.41
CA ASP A 238 -14.05 -0.43 9.98
C ASP A 238 -14.39 0.93 10.59
N THR A 239 -15.40 1.57 10.03
CA THR A 239 -15.81 2.90 10.47
C THR A 239 -17.21 3.24 10.02
N CYS A 240 -17.97 3.98 10.82
CA CYS A 240 -19.13 4.68 10.29
C CYS A 240 -18.70 5.79 9.32
N TYR A 241 -19.61 6.26 8.49
CA TYR A 241 -19.36 7.36 7.55
C TYR A 241 -18.94 8.63 8.26
N LEU A 242 -17.78 9.18 7.91
CA LEU A 242 -17.12 10.34 8.53
C LEU A 242 -16.76 11.40 7.49
N PRO A 243 -17.68 12.33 7.16
CA PRO A 243 -17.44 13.37 6.13
C PRO A 243 -16.22 14.26 6.42
N HIS A 244 -15.83 14.43 7.68
CA HIS A 244 -14.69 15.28 8.06
C HIS A 244 -13.33 14.70 7.59
N LEU A 245 -13.27 13.42 7.21
CA LEU A 245 -12.06 12.81 6.68
C LEU A 245 -11.68 13.34 5.29
N VAL A 246 -12.57 14.02 4.58
CA VAL A 246 -12.30 14.62 3.27
C VAL A 246 -11.00 15.43 3.28
N SER A 247 -10.77 16.25 4.30
CA SER A 247 -9.58 17.10 4.38
C SER A 247 -8.27 16.28 4.51
N GLN A 248 -8.30 15.18 5.25
CA GLN A 248 -7.12 14.31 5.43
C GLN A 248 -6.83 13.43 4.20
N LEU A 249 -7.90 13.02 3.50
CA LEU A 249 -7.82 12.15 2.33
C LEU A 249 -7.63 12.92 1.02
N LYS A 250 -7.65 14.25 1.05
CA LYS A 250 -7.58 15.07 -0.14
C LYS A 250 -6.40 14.72 -1.04
N GLY A 251 -6.69 14.37 -2.31
CA GLY A 251 -5.69 14.08 -3.32
C GLY A 251 -4.87 12.81 -3.07
N VAL A 252 -5.38 11.84 -2.30
CA VAL A 252 -4.77 10.52 -2.14
C VAL A 252 -4.82 9.76 -3.48
N ASP A 253 -3.73 9.10 -3.86
CA ASP A 253 -3.64 8.39 -5.14
C ASP A 253 -4.46 7.10 -5.17
N LEU A 254 -4.52 6.37 -4.04
CA LEU A 254 -5.36 5.19 -3.87
C LEU A 254 -5.95 5.19 -2.47
N LEU A 255 -7.28 5.22 -2.39
CA LEU A 255 -8.03 5.02 -1.15
C LEU A 255 -8.57 3.60 -1.11
N PHE A 256 -8.23 2.81 -0.09
CA PHE A 256 -9.04 1.68 0.33
C PHE A 256 -10.00 2.15 1.40
N HIS A 257 -11.28 1.85 1.23
CA HIS A 257 -12.31 2.13 2.22
C HIS A 257 -13.21 0.91 2.40
N GLU A 258 -13.57 0.61 3.66
CA GLU A 258 -14.60 -0.38 3.91
C GLU A 258 -15.90 0.00 3.22
N ALA A 259 -16.63 -1.00 2.74
CA ALA A 259 -17.94 -0.87 2.12
C ALA A 259 -18.76 -2.11 2.44
N THR A 260 -19.03 -2.28 3.74
CA THR A 260 -19.65 -3.49 4.28
C THR A 260 -21.07 -3.67 3.79
N PHE A 261 -21.78 -2.57 3.42
CA PHE A 261 -23.19 -2.57 3.06
C PHE A 261 -23.50 -1.75 1.79
N VAL A 262 -24.65 -2.03 1.16
CA VAL A 262 -25.26 -1.13 0.17
C VAL A 262 -26.07 -0.04 0.87
N ASN A 263 -26.44 1.04 0.18
CA ASN A 263 -27.24 2.15 0.72
C ASN A 263 -28.63 1.69 1.24
N ALA A 264 -29.23 0.66 0.66
CA ALA A 264 -30.47 0.08 1.16
C ALA A 264 -30.34 -0.44 2.60
N ASP A 265 -29.14 -0.87 2.99
CA ASP A 265 -28.80 -1.35 4.34
C ASP A 265 -28.17 -0.23 5.22
N ALA A 266 -28.26 1.05 4.86
CA ALA A 266 -27.67 2.17 5.61
C ALA A 266 -28.08 2.22 7.11
N PRO A 267 -29.33 1.90 7.50
CA PRO A 267 -29.67 1.81 8.93
C PRO A 267 -28.83 0.77 9.67
N ARG A 268 -28.57 -0.38 9.05
CA ARG A 268 -27.73 -1.46 9.60
C ARG A 268 -26.26 -1.04 9.66
N ALA A 269 -25.77 -0.41 8.61
CA ALA A 269 -24.40 0.15 8.58
C ALA A 269 -24.18 1.11 9.76
N LYS A 270 -25.12 2.01 10.01
CA LYS A 270 -25.06 2.96 11.15
C LYS A 270 -25.09 2.24 12.50
N GLU A 271 -25.95 1.24 12.67
CA GLU A 271 -26.07 0.44 13.92
C GLU A 271 -24.78 -0.33 14.23
N THR A 272 -24.12 -0.83 13.20
CA THR A 272 -22.91 -1.66 13.32
C THR A 272 -21.61 -0.85 13.22
N PHE A 273 -21.70 0.48 13.03
CA PHE A 273 -20.55 1.39 12.82
C PHE A 273 -19.73 1.05 11.58
N HIS A 274 -20.43 0.78 10.48
CA HIS A 274 -19.87 0.55 9.16
C HIS A 274 -20.37 1.57 8.14
N THR A 275 -19.78 1.51 6.94
CA THR A 275 -20.06 2.41 5.82
C THR A 275 -20.75 1.67 4.69
N THR A 276 -21.58 2.38 3.90
CA THR A 276 -22.12 1.85 2.64
C THR A 276 -21.17 2.13 1.47
N ALA A 277 -21.31 1.35 0.40
CA ALA A 277 -20.52 1.53 -0.82
C ALA A 277 -20.71 2.94 -1.43
N GLY A 278 -21.95 3.44 -1.42
CA GLY A 278 -22.26 4.80 -1.86
C GLY A 278 -21.61 5.87 -1.00
N GLN A 279 -21.58 5.69 0.34
CA GLN A 279 -20.92 6.63 1.26
C GLN A 279 -19.40 6.61 1.11
N ALA A 280 -18.79 5.43 0.93
CA ALA A 280 -17.35 5.31 0.64
C ALA A 280 -16.98 6.04 -0.66
N ALA A 281 -17.79 5.87 -1.70
CA ALA A 281 -17.62 6.53 -2.99
C ALA A 281 -17.86 8.06 -2.89
N GLN A 282 -18.82 8.49 -2.08
CA GLN A 282 -19.05 9.91 -1.79
C GLN A 282 -17.83 10.56 -1.15
N LEU A 283 -17.25 9.90 -0.13
CA LEU A 283 -16.04 10.36 0.54
C LEU A 283 -14.86 10.46 -0.46
N ALA A 284 -14.68 9.44 -1.31
CA ALA A 284 -13.64 9.40 -2.32
C ALA A 284 -13.77 10.56 -3.32
N ARG A 285 -14.98 10.84 -3.79
CA ARG A 285 -15.28 11.95 -4.70
C ARG A 285 -14.98 13.29 -4.07
N ASP A 286 -15.48 13.52 -2.85
CA ASP A 286 -15.35 14.81 -2.17
C ASP A 286 -13.90 15.09 -1.74
N ALA A 287 -13.12 14.03 -1.48
CA ALA A 287 -11.68 14.12 -1.20
C ALA A 287 -10.81 14.20 -2.48
N GLU A 288 -11.42 14.17 -3.67
CA GLU A 288 -10.69 14.21 -4.95
C GLU A 288 -9.60 13.13 -5.04
N VAL A 289 -9.87 11.91 -4.51
CA VAL A 289 -8.91 10.80 -4.61
C VAL A 289 -8.80 10.35 -6.06
N LYS A 290 -7.66 9.78 -6.44
CA LYS A 290 -7.45 9.34 -7.82
C LYS A 290 -8.17 8.03 -8.13
N SER A 291 -8.18 7.09 -7.18
CA SER A 291 -8.86 5.79 -7.31
C SER A 291 -9.35 5.29 -5.97
N LEU A 292 -10.47 4.57 -5.97
CA LEU A 292 -11.10 3.94 -4.82
C LEU A 292 -11.06 2.41 -4.96
N LEU A 293 -10.64 1.73 -3.93
CA LEU A 293 -10.78 0.29 -3.77
C LEU A 293 -11.70 0.03 -2.58
N ILE A 294 -12.82 -0.64 -2.81
CA ILE A 294 -13.76 -1.00 -1.75
C ILE A 294 -13.57 -2.45 -1.32
N GLY A 295 -13.76 -2.73 -0.04
CA GLY A 295 -13.59 -4.06 0.56
C GLY A 295 -14.30 -4.18 1.90
N HIS A 296 -13.93 -5.20 2.69
CA HIS A 296 -14.57 -5.53 3.96
C HIS A 296 -16.05 -5.93 3.78
N PHE A 297 -16.28 -6.83 2.82
CA PHE A 297 -17.62 -7.19 2.39
C PHE A 297 -18.37 -8.05 3.41
N SER A 298 -19.62 -7.69 3.67
CA SER A 298 -20.51 -8.52 4.50
C SER A 298 -20.79 -9.88 3.83
N ALA A 299 -20.74 -10.96 4.62
CA ALA A 299 -21.08 -12.31 4.17
C ALA A 299 -22.52 -12.46 3.64
N ARG A 300 -23.38 -11.47 3.85
CA ARG A 300 -24.78 -11.45 3.36
C ARG A 300 -24.90 -11.35 1.84
N TYR A 301 -23.88 -10.75 1.19
CA TYR A 301 -23.87 -10.60 -0.26
C TYR A 301 -23.19 -11.81 -0.88
N GLU A 302 -23.91 -12.54 -1.74
CA GLU A 302 -23.35 -13.66 -2.51
C GLU A 302 -22.47 -13.16 -3.66
N ASP A 303 -22.76 -11.96 -4.15
CA ASP A 303 -22.04 -11.25 -5.18
C ASP A 303 -21.91 -9.77 -4.80
N GLU A 304 -20.71 -9.24 -4.90
CA GLU A 304 -20.33 -7.87 -4.54
C GLU A 304 -20.58 -6.86 -5.69
N SER A 305 -21.12 -7.30 -6.84
CA SER A 305 -21.39 -6.41 -7.99
C SER A 305 -22.36 -5.28 -7.63
N CYS A 306 -23.37 -5.54 -6.77
CA CYS A 306 -24.28 -4.49 -6.31
C CYS A 306 -23.56 -3.37 -5.53
N LEU A 307 -22.53 -3.70 -4.73
CA LEU A 307 -21.69 -2.72 -4.03
C LEU A 307 -20.86 -1.91 -5.03
N LEU A 308 -20.30 -2.57 -6.04
CA LEU A 308 -19.49 -1.91 -7.09
C LEU A 308 -20.34 -0.96 -7.94
N GLU A 309 -21.51 -1.40 -8.39
CA GLU A 309 -22.43 -0.58 -9.18
C GLU A 309 -22.86 0.67 -8.41
N GLU A 310 -23.23 0.51 -7.14
CA GLU A 310 -23.57 1.62 -6.27
C GLU A 310 -22.41 2.59 -6.11
N ALA A 311 -21.22 2.10 -5.80
CA ALA A 311 -20.03 2.96 -5.65
C ALA A 311 -19.68 3.68 -6.97
N ARG A 312 -19.69 2.98 -8.11
CA ARG A 312 -19.38 3.55 -9.42
C ARG A 312 -20.38 4.60 -9.88
N SER A 313 -21.64 4.50 -9.46
CA SER A 313 -22.64 5.54 -9.77
C SER A 313 -22.27 6.90 -9.17
N VAL A 314 -21.48 6.91 -8.08
CA VAL A 314 -21.02 8.12 -7.38
C VAL A 314 -19.58 8.48 -7.74
N PHE A 315 -18.69 7.49 -7.83
CA PHE A 315 -17.27 7.65 -8.14
C PHE A 315 -16.81 6.55 -9.13
N PRO A 316 -16.74 6.85 -10.44
CA PRO A 316 -16.48 5.85 -11.49
C PRO A 316 -15.15 5.10 -11.37
N HIS A 317 -14.11 5.75 -10.79
CA HIS A 317 -12.78 5.15 -10.62
C HIS A 317 -12.72 4.19 -9.42
N THR A 318 -13.71 3.30 -9.31
CA THR A 318 -13.85 2.33 -8.21
C THR A 318 -13.64 0.91 -8.70
N ARG A 319 -12.96 0.09 -7.88
CA ARG A 319 -12.81 -1.37 -8.02
C ARG A 319 -13.17 -2.09 -6.72
N LEU A 320 -13.54 -3.38 -6.85
CA LEU A 320 -13.62 -4.31 -5.72
C LEU A 320 -12.23 -4.79 -5.33
N ALA A 321 -11.99 -4.89 -4.03
CA ALA A 321 -10.88 -5.68 -3.51
C ALA A 321 -11.18 -7.16 -3.74
N GLN A 322 -10.17 -7.93 -4.13
CA GLN A 322 -10.23 -9.39 -4.29
C GLN A 322 -8.88 -9.98 -3.87
N GLU A 323 -8.90 -11.18 -3.32
CA GLU A 323 -7.67 -11.88 -2.96
C GLU A 323 -6.77 -12.05 -4.19
N THR A 324 -5.47 -11.92 -3.98
CA THR A 324 -4.42 -11.93 -5.01
C THR A 324 -4.40 -10.74 -5.97
N LEU A 325 -5.35 -9.80 -5.87
CA LEU A 325 -5.30 -8.55 -6.62
C LEU A 325 -4.02 -7.78 -6.25
N CYS A 326 -3.31 -7.31 -7.27
CA CYS A 326 -2.17 -6.40 -7.14
C CYS A 326 -2.46 -5.15 -7.96
N VAL A 327 -2.43 -3.97 -7.33
CA VAL A 327 -2.64 -2.67 -7.99
C VAL A 327 -1.48 -1.74 -7.71
N GLN A 328 -1.08 -0.97 -8.72
CA GLN A 328 -0.07 0.08 -8.57
C GLN A 328 -0.72 1.33 -7.95
N VAL A 329 -0.19 1.83 -6.83
CA VAL A 329 -0.63 3.10 -6.25
C VAL A 329 -0.33 4.23 -7.23
N GLY A 330 -1.33 5.04 -7.54
CA GLY A 330 -1.27 6.09 -8.56
C GLY A 330 -1.82 5.68 -9.94
N GLU A 331 -2.20 4.41 -10.13
CA GLU A 331 -2.97 3.97 -11.30
C GLU A 331 -4.41 4.49 -11.19
N THR A 332 -4.95 5.00 -12.30
CA THR A 332 -6.37 5.36 -12.37
C THR A 332 -7.17 4.15 -12.84
N PHE A 333 -8.22 3.80 -12.09
CA PHE A 333 -9.12 2.73 -12.47
C PHE A 333 -10.08 3.24 -13.54
N PHE A 334 -10.00 2.69 -14.74
CA PHE A 334 -10.98 2.93 -15.79
C PHE A 334 -12.05 1.84 -15.77
N GLN A 335 -13.27 2.19 -16.18
CA GLN A 335 -14.30 1.18 -16.44
C GLN A 335 -13.83 0.36 -17.65
N ALA A 336 -13.79 -0.97 -17.47
CA ALA A 336 -13.51 -1.90 -18.55
C ALA A 336 -14.75 -2.08 -19.42
#